data_a4efcd1d27420ceaa371c5c316b6fb02
#
_entry.id   a4efcd1d27420ceaa371c5c316b6fb02
#
_cell.length_a   1.000
_cell.length_b   1.000
_cell.length_c   1.000
_cell.angle_alpha   90.00
_cell.angle_beta   90.00
_cell.angle_gamma   90.00
#
_symmetry.space_group_name_H-M   'P 1'
#
loop_
_entity.id
_entity.type
_entity.pdbx_description
1 polymer ?
#
loop_
_entity_poly.entity_id
_entity_poly.type
_entity_poly.pdbx_seq_one_letter_code
_entity_poly.pdbx_strand_id
1 'polypeptide(L)'
;MSKYRVLWVDEEVSSNFIKGAGMYGLEVEQFTSWDLGRSALGDKSIMWDAVILDGNCVLRKGEERSSDFLYQAVSEMKEVMVQRGISIPWYVLSSGSAEDFEKTLSRIAMGERTNMAERWGRMAYRKTKEEVEELFLTICKAASQSVENRIKFLYASVFETLERYFDQRASEVMMTIMTALHFPEENRKFDPVAYYTQMRRILEYLFRATNKIGVLPDEMMQDDKINLTNSSCYLDGQEVRVGKTILQVDRSEERIFPPIIAGIVKKIINIANKQTHTADITQEEEDILTEYYRTVGSSHMLFGYALQLCDVIEWFGTYAKSHPDPLVNRRTCFRKQAYASRNSQSGNRRRSPRGNSEKKF
;
A
#
# COMPACT_ATOMS: atom_id res chain seq x y z
N MET A 1 12.92 -20.08 0.89
CA MET A 1 11.69 -20.36 0.11
C MET A 1 10.51 -19.86 0.94
N SER A 2 9.70 -18.96 0.41
CA SER A 2 8.46 -18.54 1.06
C SER A 2 7.50 -19.72 1.11
N LYS A 3 6.99 -20.01 2.29
CA LYS A 3 5.99 -21.07 2.45
C LYS A 3 4.61 -20.45 2.24
N TYR A 4 3.83 -21.02 1.32
CA TYR A 4 2.43 -20.67 1.12
C TYR A 4 1.55 -21.46 2.08
N ARG A 5 0.64 -20.79 2.79
CA ARG A 5 -0.29 -21.44 3.73
C ARG A 5 -1.55 -21.86 3.02
N VAL A 6 -1.89 -23.13 3.16
CA VAL A 6 -3.04 -23.75 2.50
C VAL A 6 -4.00 -24.31 3.55
N LEU A 7 -5.23 -23.85 3.53
CA LEU A 7 -6.32 -24.39 4.32
C LEU A 7 -6.89 -25.60 3.59
N TRP A 8 -6.93 -26.75 4.22
CA TRP A 8 -7.48 -27.97 3.63
C TRP A 8 -8.60 -28.55 4.50
N VAL A 9 -9.80 -28.69 3.92
CA VAL A 9 -10.96 -29.30 4.61
C VAL A 9 -11.17 -30.71 4.08
N ASP A 10 -10.95 -31.69 4.95
CA ASP A 10 -11.09 -33.12 4.64
C ASP A 10 -11.16 -33.91 5.97
N GLU A 11 -12.16 -34.75 6.17
CA GLU A 11 -12.27 -35.54 7.39
C GLU A 11 -11.26 -36.69 7.46
N GLU A 12 -10.70 -37.13 6.33
CA GLU A 12 -9.66 -38.15 6.28
C GLU A 12 -8.27 -37.58 6.45
N VAL A 13 -7.67 -37.80 7.61
CA VAL A 13 -6.33 -37.26 7.89
C VAL A 13 -5.27 -37.95 7.04
N SER A 14 -4.54 -37.16 6.21
CA SER A 14 -3.48 -37.69 5.36
C SER A 14 -2.14 -37.00 5.62
N SER A 15 -1.33 -37.67 6.45
CA SER A 15 0.05 -37.18 6.72
C SER A 15 0.95 -37.21 5.48
N ASN A 16 0.68 -38.10 4.52
CA ASN A 16 1.45 -38.19 3.28
C ASN A 16 1.15 -37.01 2.35
N PHE A 17 -0.09 -36.53 2.28
CA PHE A 17 -0.48 -35.36 1.53
C PHE A 17 0.24 -34.11 2.07
N ILE A 18 0.20 -33.90 3.40
CA ILE A 18 0.85 -32.76 4.06
C ILE A 18 2.37 -32.79 3.85
N LYS A 19 3.01 -33.96 3.97
CA LYS A 19 4.46 -34.10 3.69
C LYS A 19 4.79 -33.83 2.23
N GLY A 20 3.98 -34.33 1.30
CA GLY A 20 4.12 -34.10 -0.14
C GLY A 20 4.03 -32.61 -0.46
N ALA A 21 3.02 -31.91 0.07
CA ALA A 21 2.84 -30.48 -0.09
C ALA A 21 4.05 -29.65 0.40
N GLY A 22 4.65 -30.09 1.52
CA GLY A 22 5.86 -29.45 2.07
C GLY A 22 7.07 -29.47 1.11
N MET A 23 7.18 -30.45 0.21
CA MET A 23 8.24 -30.51 -0.81
C MET A 23 8.09 -29.40 -1.86
N TYR A 24 6.87 -28.89 -2.07
CA TYR A 24 6.55 -27.77 -2.96
C TYR A 24 6.54 -26.40 -2.25
N GLY A 25 6.92 -26.36 -0.96
CA GLY A 25 6.90 -25.13 -0.17
C GLY A 25 5.50 -24.73 0.32
N LEU A 26 4.54 -25.67 0.33
CA LEU A 26 3.20 -25.47 0.86
C LEU A 26 3.13 -25.90 2.34
N GLU A 27 2.59 -25.03 3.17
CA GLU A 27 2.28 -25.30 4.58
C GLU A 27 0.77 -25.57 4.69
N VAL A 28 0.41 -26.87 4.67
CA VAL A 28 -0.99 -27.28 4.68
C VAL A 28 -1.46 -27.50 6.12
N GLU A 29 -2.54 -26.81 6.48
CA GLU A 29 -3.26 -27.02 7.73
C GLU A 29 -4.62 -27.66 7.44
N GLN A 30 -4.84 -28.85 8.00
CA GLN A 30 -6.02 -29.66 7.75
C GLN A 30 -7.09 -29.44 8.83
N PHE A 31 -8.33 -29.30 8.37
CA PHE A 31 -9.53 -29.18 9.19
C PHE A 31 -10.49 -30.33 8.84
N THR A 32 -10.96 -31.04 9.85
CA THR A 32 -11.80 -32.25 9.65
C THR A 32 -13.29 -31.95 9.43
N SER A 33 -13.67 -30.67 9.37
CA SER A 33 -15.04 -30.22 9.07
C SER A 33 -15.02 -28.78 8.56
N TRP A 34 -16.07 -28.42 7.83
CA TRP A 34 -16.16 -27.05 7.27
C TRP A 34 -16.28 -25.96 8.34
N ASP A 35 -17.04 -26.17 9.40
CA ASP A 35 -17.18 -25.19 10.48
C ASP A 35 -15.84 -24.80 11.10
N LEU A 36 -14.93 -25.75 11.27
CA LEU A 36 -13.55 -25.50 11.71
C LEU A 36 -12.75 -24.72 10.66
N GLY A 37 -12.81 -25.19 9.39
CA GLY A 37 -12.14 -24.52 8.28
C GLY A 37 -12.66 -23.09 8.05
N ARG A 38 -13.98 -22.88 8.13
CA ARG A 38 -14.61 -21.55 8.05
C ARG A 38 -14.15 -20.62 9.16
N SER A 39 -14.07 -21.13 10.40
CA SER A 39 -13.57 -20.36 11.53
C SER A 39 -12.13 -19.92 11.31
N ALA A 40 -11.26 -20.83 10.86
CA ALA A 40 -9.88 -20.53 10.54
C ALA A 40 -9.75 -19.56 9.36
N LEU A 41 -10.58 -19.70 8.33
CA LEU A 41 -10.64 -18.77 7.20
C LEU A 41 -11.11 -17.39 7.62
N GLY A 42 -11.99 -17.29 8.62
CA GLY A 42 -12.51 -16.05 9.18
C GLY A 42 -11.51 -15.31 10.08
N ASP A 43 -10.50 -16.00 10.61
CA ASP A 43 -9.49 -15.40 11.47
C ASP A 43 -8.62 -14.40 10.70
N LYS A 44 -8.75 -13.12 11.04
CA LYS A 44 -8.03 -12.02 10.40
C LYS A 44 -6.52 -12.02 10.70
N SER A 45 -6.08 -12.74 11.73
CA SER A 45 -4.65 -12.86 12.06
C SER A 45 -3.92 -13.87 11.17
N ILE A 46 -4.66 -14.72 10.44
CA ILE A 46 -4.11 -15.74 9.56
C ILE A 46 -4.33 -15.37 8.10
N MET A 47 -3.27 -15.44 7.32
CA MET A 47 -3.33 -15.31 5.87
C MET A 47 -3.25 -16.68 5.21
N TRP A 48 -4.25 -16.97 4.39
CA TRP A 48 -4.31 -18.16 3.57
C TRP A 48 -3.99 -17.83 2.12
N ASP A 49 -3.14 -18.63 1.47
CA ASP A 49 -2.77 -18.46 0.06
C ASP A 49 -3.65 -19.32 -0.86
N ALA A 50 -4.26 -20.37 -0.34
CA ALA A 50 -5.23 -21.19 -1.06
C ALA A 50 -6.15 -21.96 -0.10
N VAL A 51 -7.31 -22.42 -0.61
CA VAL A 51 -8.22 -23.34 0.08
C VAL A 51 -8.37 -24.60 -0.75
N ILE A 52 -8.28 -25.77 -0.11
CA ILE A 52 -8.62 -27.07 -0.70
C ILE A 52 -9.84 -27.61 0.04
N LEU A 53 -10.88 -27.99 -0.70
CA LEU A 53 -12.08 -28.63 -0.17
C LEU A 53 -12.13 -30.07 -0.66
N ASP A 54 -12.43 -31.01 0.23
CA ASP A 54 -12.85 -32.34 -0.24
C ASP A 54 -14.18 -32.21 -0.97
N GLY A 55 -14.43 -33.12 -1.89
CA GLY A 55 -15.67 -33.14 -2.66
C GLY A 55 -16.90 -33.48 -1.85
N ASN A 56 -16.72 -34.20 -0.75
CA ASN A 56 -17.81 -34.68 0.09
C ASN A 56 -17.33 -34.89 1.53
N CYS A 57 -17.38 -33.85 2.31
CA CYS A 57 -16.94 -33.79 3.70
C CYS A 57 -18.12 -33.47 4.64
N VAL A 58 -17.86 -33.40 5.93
CA VAL A 58 -18.86 -33.01 6.93
C VAL A 58 -18.91 -31.49 7.10
N LEU A 59 -20.12 -30.95 7.24
CA LEU A 59 -20.30 -29.52 7.47
C LEU A 59 -19.91 -29.11 8.89
N ARG A 60 -20.31 -29.95 9.86
CA ARG A 60 -19.97 -29.72 11.27
C ARG A 60 -19.38 -30.99 11.89
N LYS A 61 -18.50 -30.78 12.85
CA LYS A 61 -17.88 -31.91 13.56
C LYS A 61 -18.93 -32.81 14.21
N GLY A 62 -18.89 -34.11 13.83
CA GLY A 62 -19.80 -35.13 14.35
C GLY A 62 -21.07 -35.36 13.53
N GLU A 63 -21.28 -34.59 12.44
CA GLU A 63 -22.35 -34.85 11.47
C GLU A 63 -21.92 -35.92 10.44
N GLU A 64 -22.88 -36.45 9.69
CA GLU A 64 -22.62 -37.30 8.53
C GLU A 64 -22.19 -36.47 7.32
N ARG A 65 -21.54 -37.15 6.33
CA ARG A 65 -21.16 -36.50 5.07
C ARG A 65 -22.40 -35.95 4.35
N SER A 66 -22.33 -34.72 3.89
CA SER A 66 -23.43 -34.06 3.22
C SER A 66 -23.20 -33.99 1.71
N SER A 67 -24.19 -34.41 0.92
CA SER A 67 -24.20 -34.25 -0.54
C SER A 67 -24.15 -32.76 -0.96
N ASP A 68 -24.57 -31.86 -0.08
CA ASP A 68 -24.60 -30.42 -0.33
C ASP A 68 -23.38 -29.70 0.27
N PHE A 69 -22.42 -30.46 0.83
CA PHE A 69 -21.23 -29.94 1.46
C PHE A 69 -20.54 -28.89 0.59
N LEU A 70 -20.18 -29.25 -0.64
CA LEU A 70 -19.40 -28.37 -1.51
C LEU A 70 -20.15 -27.08 -1.85
N TYR A 71 -21.48 -27.16 -2.05
CA TYR A 71 -22.30 -25.98 -2.32
C TYR A 71 -22.30 -25.02 -1.14
N GLN A 72 -22.54 -25.54 0.08
CA GLN A 72 -22.56 -24.70 1.29
C GLN A 72 -21.17 -24.15 1.61
N ALA A 73 -20.14 -25.00 1.59
CA ALA A 73 -18.77 -24.59 1.86
C ALA A 73 -18.31 -23.47 0.92
N VAL A 74 -18.55 -23.60 -0.39
CA VAL A 74 -18.17 -22.56 -1.37
C VAL A 74 -18.97 -21.28 -1.18
N SER A 75 -20.28 -21.36 -0.91
CA SER A 75 -21.12 -20.18 -0.66
C SER A 75 -20.63 -19.39 0.56
N GLU A 76 -20.46 -20.08 1.69
CA GLU A 76 -19.99 -19.46 2.94
C GLU A 76 -18.54 -18.99 2.86
N MET A 77 -17.67 -19.70 2.13
CA MET A 77 -16.30 -19.27 1.84
C MET A 77 -16.28 -17.93 1.12
N LYS A 78 -17.10 -17.77 0.08
CA LYS A 78 -17.24 -16.52 -0.67
C LYS A 78 -17.71 -15.37 0.22
N GLU A 79 -18.69 -15.62 1.10
CA GLU A 79 -19.12 -14.61 2.08
C GLU A 79 -17.98 -14.16 2.98
N VAL A 80 -17.17 -15.09 3.51
CA VAL A 80 -16.00 -14.77 4.34
C VAL A 80 -14.97 -13.99 3.53
N MET A 81 -14.69 -14.37 2.28
CA MET A 81 -13.77 -13.64 1.40
C MET A 81 -14.23 -12.20 1.15
N VAL A 82 -15.53 -11.99 0.88
CA VAL A 82 -16.11 -10.65 0.69
C VAL A 82 -16.01 -9.84 1.98
N GLN A 83 -16.36 -10.42 3.14
CA GLN A 83 -16.28 -9.74 4.45
C GLN A 83 -14.84 -9.32 4.81
N ARG A 84 -13.86 -10.12 4.39
CA ARG A 84 -12.43 -9.84 4.60
C ARG A 84 -11.81 -8.95 3.52
N GLY A 85 -12.50 -8.72 2.40
CA GLY A 85 -11.94 -7.99 1.25
C GLY A 85 -10.78 -8.75 0.57
N ILE A 86 -10.77 -10.08 0.61
CA ILE A 86 -9.72 -10.94 0.04
C ILE A 86 -10.26 -11.81 -1.09
N SER A 87 -9.38 -12.18 -2.01
CA SER A 87 -9.68 -13.17 -3.05
C SER A 87 -8.61 -14.26 -3.00
N ILE A 88 -8.99 -15.46 -2.54
CA ILE A 88 -8.10 -16.60 -2.36
C ILE A 88 -8.47 -17.68 -3.37
N PRO A 89 -7.52 -18.28 -4.10
CA PRO A 89 -7.79 -19.42 -4.97
C PRO A 89 -8.29 -20.61 -4.14
N TRP A 90 -9.25 -21.32 -4.66
CA TRP A 90 -9.77 -22.51 -4.02
C TRP A 90 -9.89 -23.67 -5.00
N TYR A 91 -9.74 -24.86 -4.51
CA TYR A 91 -9.66 -26.08 -5.29
C TYR A 91 -10.47 -27.18 -4.63
N VAL A 92 -10.92 -28.14 -5.44
CA VAL A 92 -11.59 -29.34 -4.96
C VAL A 92 -10.66 -30.53 -5.18
N LEU A 93 -10.45 -31.32 -4.14
CA LEU A 93 -9.67 -32.55 -4.19
C LEU A 93 -10.54 -33.75 -3.73
N SER A 94 -10.79 -34.73 -4.57
CA SER A 94 -11.65 -35.82 -4.19
C SER A 94 -11.31 -37.17 -4.82
N SER A 95 -11.81 -38.23 -4.18
CA SER A 95 -11.74 -39.60 -4.68
C SER A 95 -12.87 -39.96 -5.66
N GLY A 96 -13.88 -39.08 -5.85
CA GLY A 96 -15.02 -39.32 -6.76
C GLY A 96 -14.67 -39.24 -8.25
N SER A 97 -15.65 -39.55 -9.12
CA SER A 97 -15.45 -39.42 -10.56
C SER A 97 -15.35 -37.95 -10.95
N ALA A 98 -14.50 -37.63 -11.95
CA ALA A 98 -14.33 -36.25 -12.42
C ALA A 98 -15.65 -35.68 -12.97
N GLU A 99 -16.51 -36.51 -13.55
CA GLU A 99 -17.80 -36.09 -14.11
C GLU A 99 -18.80 -35.61 -13.06
N ASP A 100 -18.84 -36.28 -11.89
CA ASP A 100 -19.75 -35.89 -10.79
C ASP A 100 -19.31 -34.55 -10.18
N PHE A 101 -18.01 -34.31 -10.09
CA PHE A 101 -17.46 -33.02 -9.64
C PHE A 101 -17.70 -31.92 -10.64
N GLU A 102 -17.51 -32.17 -11.94
CA GLU A 102 -17.78 -31.15 -12.95
C GLU A 102 -19.26 -30.72 -12.96
N LYS A 103 -20.18 -31.67 -12.75
CA LYS A 103 -21.61 -31.38 -12.60
C LYS A 103 -21.88 -30.50 -11.36
N THR A 104 -21.23 -30.81 -10.24
CA THR A 104 -21.40 -30.05 -9.00
C THR A 104 -20.77 -28.66 -9.13
N LEU A 105 -19.55 -28.55 -9.65
CA LEU A 105 -18.88 -27.28 -9.91
C LEU A 105 -19.64 -26.41 -10.92
N SER A 106 -20.25 -27.02 -11.94
CA SER A 106 -21.05 -26.27 -12.91
C SER A 106 -22.33 -25.67 -12.29
N ARG A 107 -22.92 -26.32 -11.30
CA ARG A 107 -24.07 -25.79 -10.54
C ARG A 107 -23.66 -24.61 -9.63
N ILE A 108 -22.46 -24.69 -9.04
CA ILE A 108 -21.96 -23.66 -8.11
C ILE A 108 -21.47 -22.41 -8.86
N ALA A 109 -20.98 -22.58 -10.09
CA ALA A 109 -20.18 -21.57 -10.81
C ALA A 109 -20.81 -21.09 -12.12
N MET A 110 -22.12 -21.16 -12.32
CA MET A 110 -22.75 -20.79 -13.61
C MET A 110 -22.45 -19.36 -14.11
N GLY A 111 -21.90 -18.46 -13.28
CA GLY A 111 -21.51 -17.09 -13.70
C GLY A 111 -20.02 -16.77 -13.59
N GLU A 112 -19.22 -17.56 -12.86
CA GLU A 112 -17.84 -17.21 -12.52
C GLU A 112 -16.80 -18.22 -13.06
N ARG A 113 -17.22 -19.34 -13.60
CA ARG A 113 -16.34 -20.46 -13.97
C ARG A 113 -15.26 -20.08 -14.97
N THR A 114 -15.59 -19.27 -15.96
CA THR A 114 -14.65 -18.83 -16.99
C THR A 114 -13.56 -17.94 -16.38
N ASN A 115 -13.94 -16.95 -15.58
CA ASN A 115 -13.00 -16.01 -14.99
C ASN A 115 -12.10 -16.66 -13.92
N MET A 116 -12.62 -17.63 -13.17
CA MET A 116 -11.83 -18.32 -12.13
C MET A 116 -10.86 -19.34 -12.73
N ALA A 117 -11.28 -20.10 -13.73
CA ALA A 117 -10.42 -21.06 -14.41
C ALA A 117 -9.29 -20.36 -15.20
N GLU A 118 -9.57 -19.23 -15.83
CA GLU A 118 -8.56 -18.40 -16.48
C GLU A 118 -7.56 -17.82 -15.47
N ARG A 119 -8.05 -17.41 -14.30
CA ARG A 119 -7.22 -16.79 -13.26
C ARG A 119 -6.43 -17.79 -12.43
N TRP A 120 -7.05 -18.91 -12.04
CA TRP A 120 -6.50 -19.83 -11.04
C TRP A 120 -6.13 -21.22 -11.61
N GLY A 121 -6.44 -21.50 -12.87
CA GLY A 121 -6.25 -22.80 -13.50
C GLY A 121 -7.36 -23.81 -13.21
N ARG A 122 -7.07 -25.09 -13.42
CA ARG A 122 -8.01 -26.18 -13.15
C ARG A 122 -8.42 -26.17 -11.67
N MET A 123 -9.71 -26.35 -11.39
CA MET A 123 -10.25 -26.21 -10.05
C MET A 123 -10.57 -27.55 -9.35
N ALA A 124 -10.65 -28.66 -10.07
CA ALA A 124 -10.97 -29.96 -9.51
C ALA A 124 -9.90 -31.00 -9.84
N TYR A 125 -9.47 -31.74 -8.83
CA TYR A 125 -8.41 -32.74 -8.88
C TYR A 125 -8.83 -34.01 -8.19
N ARG A 126 -8.31 -35.15 -8.67
CA ARG A 126 -8.51 -36.45 -8.02
C ARG A 126 -7.42 -36.71 -7.01
N LYS A 127 -7.70 -37.57 -6.02
CA LYS A 127 -6.68 -38.00 -5.03
C LYS A 127 -5.71 -39.06 -5.66
N THR A 128 -5.27 -38.87 -6.94
CA THR A 128 -4.17 -39.62 -7.54
C THR A 128 -2.86 -38.85 -7.35
N LYS A 129 -1.74 -39.56 -7.41
CA LYS A 129 -0.41 -38.93 -7.19
C LYS A 129 -0.15 -37.83 -8.18
N GLU A 130 -0.42 -38.07 -9.45
CA GLU A 130 -0.17 -37.15 -10.56
C GLU A 130 -1.01 -35.87 -10.45
N GLU A 131 -2.31 -36.00 -10.14
CA GLU A 131 -3.21 -34.87 -10.02
C GLU A 131 -2.97 -34.08 -8.73
N VAL A 132 -2.51 -34.70 -7.65
CA VAL A 132 -2.08 -34.01 -6.42
C VAL A 132 -0.82 -33.21 -6.67
N GLU A 133 0.17 -33.71 -7.40
CA GLU A 133 1.36 -32.98 -7.79
C GLU A 133 1.01 -31.77 -8.68
N GLU A 134 0.09 -31.96 -9.65
CA GLU A 134 -0.42 -30.88 -10.49
C GLU A 134 -1.14 -29.79 -9.65
N LEU A 135 -1.97 -30.21 -8.68
CA LEU A 135 -2.63 -29.30 -7.74
C LEU A 135 -1.62 -28.45 -6.96
N PHE A 136 -0.54 -29.05 -6.42
CA PHE A 136 0.47 -28.32 -5.70
C PHE A 136 1.18 -27.28 -6.57
N LEU A 137 1.52 -27.62 -7.82
CA LEU A 137 2.11 -26.69 -8.78
C LEU A 137 1.12 -25.55 -9.13
N THR A 138 -0.15 -25.88 -9.29
CA THR A 138 -1.19 -24.89 -9.59
C THR A 138 -1.39 -23.93 -8.41
N ILE A 139 -1.40 -24.46 -7.18
CA ILE A 139 -1.47 -23.61 -5.96
C ILE A 139 -0.26 -22.67 -5.88
N CYS A 140 0.95 -23.18 -6.08
CA CYS A 140 2.16 -22.35 -6.06
C CYS A 140 2.10 -21.23 -7.10
N LYS A 141 1.64 -21.54 -8.32
CA LYS A 141 1.47 -20.53 -9.38
C LYS A 141 0.42 -19.49 -9.02
N ALA A 142 -0.75 -19.92 -8.53
CA ALA A 142 -1.81 -19.00 -8.13
C ALA A 142 -1.44 -18.16 -6.91
N ALA A 143 -0.77 -18.74 -5.91
CA ALA A 143 -0.30 -18.04 -4.72
C ALA A 143 0.77 -16.98 -5.06
N SER A 144 1.67 -17.27 -6.03
CA SER A 144 2.64 -16.29 -6.50
C SER A 144 1.98 -15.09 -7.19
N GLN A 145 0.84 -15.27 -7.84
CA GLN A 145 0.04 -14.21 -8.44
C GLN A 145 -0.78 -13.40 -7.41
N SER A 146 -0.85 -13.86 -6.16
CA SER A 146 -1.60 -13.24 -5.06
C SER A 146 -0.77 -12.25 -4.24
N VAL A 147 0.34 -11.74 -4.78
CA VAL A 147 1.24 -10.79 -4.09
C VAL A 147 0.50 -9.55 -3.57
N GLU A 148 -0.41 -9.00 -4.37
CA GLU A 148 -1.21 -7.84 -3.97
C GLU A 148 -2.07 -8.10 -2.73
N ASN A 149 -2.69 -9.29 -2.62
CA ASN A 149 -3.48 -9.65 -1.45
C ASN A 149 -2.61 -9.78 -0.20
N ARG A 150 -1.40 -10.32 -0.34
CA ARG A 150 -0.44 -10.42 0.78
C ARG A 150 -0.01 -9.04 1.27
N ILE A 151 0.27 -8.13 0.35
CA ILE A 151 0.63 -6.76 0.69
C ILE A 151 -0.55 -6.04 1.35
N LYS A 152 -1.76 -6.12 0.78
CA LYS A 152 -2.96 -5.53 1.41
C LYS A 152 -3.24 -6.09 2.79
N PHE A 153 -2.99 -7.37 3.02
CA PHE A 153 -3.12 -7.99 4.33
C PHE A 153 -2.09 -7.44 5.33
N LEU A 154 -0.82 -7.41 4.94
CA LEU A 154 0.28 -6.94 5.81
C LEU A 154 0.15 -5.46 6.19
N TYR A 155 -0.44 -4.65 5.31
CA TYR A 155 -0.58 -3.21 5.45
C TYR A 155 -2.05 -2.77 5.39
N ALA A 156 -2.95 -3.55 6.00
CA ALA A 156 -4.40 -3.36 5.89
C ALA A 156 -4.83 -1.93 6.30
N SER A 157 -4.33 -1.40 7.42
CA SER A 157 -4.64 -0.06 7.90
C SER A 157 -4.19 1.05 6.94
N VAL A 158 -3.04 0.85 6.27
CA VAL A 158 -2.52 1.77 5.25
C VAL A 158 -3.46 1.80 4.05
N PHE A 159 -3.81 0.63 3.50
CA PHE A 159 -4.68 0.54 2.33
C PHE A 159 -6.11 0.99 2.62
N GLU A 160 -6.66 0.67 3.80
CA GLU A 160 -7.96 1.20 4.25
C GLU A 160 -7.96 2.74 4.30
N THR A 161 -6.86 3.34 4.76
CA THR A 161 -6.71 4.80 4.81
C THR A 161 -6.62 5.40 3.42
N LEU A 162 -5.81 4.79 2.54
CA LEU A 162 -5.66 5.22 1.15
C LEU A 162 -6.99 5.14 0.38
N GLU A 163 -7.69 4.02 0.47
CA GLU A 163 -8.98 3.81 -0.21
C GLU A 163 -10.08 4.74 0.30
N ARG A 164 -10.04 5.12 1.59
CA ARG A 164 -11.07 5.96 2.21
C ARG A 164 -10.88 7.46 1.94
N TYR A 165 -9.65 7.95 1.96
CA TYR A 165 -9.37 9.40 1.99
C TYR A 165 -8.61 9.92 0.78
N PHE A 166 -7.90 9.06 0.05
CA PHE A 166 -7.03 9.48 -1.04
C PHE A 166 -7.70 9.25 -2.42
N ASP A 167 -7.02 9.68 -3.47
CA ASP A 167 -7.35 9.29 -4.85
C ASP A 167 -7.02 7.79 -5.05
N GLN A 168 -7.84 7.08 -5.82
CA GLN A 168 -7.64 5.64 -6.10
C GLN A 168 -6.20 5.33 -6.56
N ARG A 169 -5.60 6.21 -7.36
CA ARG A 169 -4.21 6.07 -7.85
C ARG A 169 -3.18 6.01 -6.72
N ALA A 170 -3.48 6.54 -5.54
CA ALA A 170 -2.56 6.46 -4.40
C ALA A 170 -2.36 5.02 -3.94
N SER A 171 -3.43 4.22 -3.88
CA SER A 171 -3.35 2.78 -3.55
C SER A 171 -2.54 2.00 -4.59
N GLU A 172 -2.72 2.30 -5.88
CA GLU A 172 -1.96 1.66 -6.97
C GLU A 172 -0.45 1.98 -6.88
N VAL A 173 -0.10 3.25 -6.62
CA VAL A 173 1.30 3.67 -6.43
C VAL A 173 1.90 3.01 -5.20
N MET A 174 1.17 2.97 -4.07
CA MET A 174 1.66 2.32 -2.85
C MET A 174 1.83 0.81 -3.05
N MET A 175 0.89 0.15 -3.72
CA MET A 175 1.00 -1.25 -4.09
C MET A 175 2.27 -1.52 -4.90
N THR A 176 2.57 -0.69 -5.90
CA THR A 176 3.79 -0.81 -6.72
C THR A 176 5.06 -0.72 -5.86
N ILE A 177 5.12 0.25 -4.93
CA ILE A 177 6.26 0.41 -4.02
C ILE A 177 6.43 -0.84 -3.15
N MET A 178 5.35 -1.28 -2.50
CA MET A 178 5.40 -2.40 -1.55
C MET A 178 5.68 -3.74 -2.25
N THR A 179 5.13 -3.95 -3.44
CA THR A 179 5.44 -5.15 -4.26
C THR A 179 6.93 -5.21 -4.59
N ALA A 180 7.52 -4.12 -5.05
CA ALA A 180 8.93 -4.08 -5.40
C ALA A 180 9.86 -4.34 -4.21
N LEU A 181 9.45 -3.92 -3.02
CA LEU A 181 10.25 -4.09 -1.80
C LEU A 181 10.14 -5.50 -1.22
N HIS A 182 8.93 -6.07 -1.21
CA HIS A 182 8.71 -7.41 -0.63
C HIS A 182 9.03 -8.56 -1.60
N PHE A 183 8.93 -8.30 -2.91
CA PHE A 183 9.11 -9.31 -3.97
C PHE A 183 10.04 -8.78 -5.07
N PRO A 184 11.31 -8.51 -4.74
CA PRO A 184 12.26 -7.91 -5.69
C PRO A 184 12.55 -8.77 -6.91
N GLU A 185 12.36 -10.10 -6.82
CA GLU A 185 12.62 -11.04 -7.92
C GLU A 185 11.63 -10.89 -9.08
N GLU A 186 10.41 -10.41 -8.81
CA GLU A 186 9.42 -10.13 -9.85
C GLU A 186 9.75 -8.85 -10.63
N ASN A 187 10.61 -8.00 -10.08
CA ASN A 187 10.95 -6.69 -10.62
C ASN A 187 12.42 -6.67 -11.10
N ARG A 188 12.69 -7.28 -12.27
CA ARG A 188 14.05 -7.43 -12.84
C ARG A 188 14.83 -6.12 -13.07
N LYS A 189 14.18 -4.95 -12.94
CA LYS A 189 14.78 -3.62 -13.10
C LYS A 189 14.40 -2.76 -11.89
N PHE A 190 14.89 -3.16 -10.72
CA PHE A 190 14.71 -2.35 -9.52
C PHE A 190 15.52 -1.05 -9.65
N ASP A 191 14.84 0.06 -9.84
CA ASP A 191 15.41 1.41 -9.84
C ASP A 191 14.95 2.15 -8.56
N PRO A 192 15.82 2.25 -7.55
CA PRO A 192 15.47 2.95 -6.30
C PRO A 192 15.05 4.40 -6.51
N VAL A 193 15.63 5.07 -7.51
CA VAL A 193 15.35 6.50 -7.79
C VAL A 193 13.90 6.68 -8.23
N ALA A 194 13.38 5.78 -9.07
CA ALA A 194 11.99 5.80 -9.51
C ALA A 194 11.01 5.68 -8.33
N TYR A 195 11.35 4.90 -7.29
CA TYR A 195 10.49 4.72 -6.12
C TYR A 195 10.45 5.95 -5.20
N TYR A 196 11.51 6.73 -5.10
CA TYR A 196 11.44 8.01 -4.38
C TYR A 196 10.49 8.99 -5.04
N THR A 197 10.46 9.03 -6.36
CA THR A 197 9.47 9.81 -7.12
C THR A 197 8.04 9.34 -6.84
N GLN A 198 7.82 8.03 -6.74
CA GLN A 198 6.52 7.47 -6.38
C GLN A 198 6.13 7.80 -4.94
N MET A 199 7.05 7.75 -3.96
CA MET A 199 6.80 8.19 -2.59
C MET A 199 6.41 9.67 -2.52
N ARG A 200 7.07 10.52 -3.31
CA ARG A 200 6.68 11.93 -3.46
C ARG A 200 5.23 12.08 -3.94
N ARG A 201 4.82 11.28 -4.94
CA ARG A 201 3.42 11.29 -5.42
C ARG A 201 2.43 10.89 -4.32
N ILE A 202 2.78 9.93 -3.45
CA ILE A 202 1.95 9.61 -2.27
C ILE A 202 1.82 10.83 -1.35
N LEU A 203 2.89 11.59 -1.10
CA LEU A 203 2.82 12.83 -0.32
C LEU A 203 1.97 13.92 -1.00
N GLU A 204 2.00 14.01 -2.34
CA GLU A 204 1.08 14.90 -3.07
C GLU A 204 -0.39 14.51 -2.85
N TYR A 205 -0.71 13.22 -2.88
CA TYR A 205 -2.05 12.73 -2.55
C TYR A 205 -2.41 12.97 -1.08
N LEU A 206 -1.47 12.79 -0.14
CA LEU A 206 -1.66 13.11 1.28
C LEU A 206 -2.06 14.57 1.47
N PHE A 207 -1.32 15.50 0.88
CA PHE A 207 -1.62 16.93 1.04
C PHE A 207 -2.93 17.33 0.35
N ARG A 208 -3.29 16.69 -0.78
CA ARG A 208 -4.61 16.86 -1.39
C ARG A 208 -5.73 16.34 -0.46
N ALA A 209 -5.53 15.20 0.17
CA ALA A 209 -6.46 14.66 1.16
C ALA A 209 -6.56 15.57 2.38
N THR A 210 -5.43 16.13 2.87
CA THR A 210 -5.39 17.10 3.97
C THR A 210 -6.13 18.40 3.63
N ASN A 211 -6.06 18.85 2.36
CA ASN A 211 -6.85 19.97 1.88
C ASN A 211 -8.36 19.66 1.83
N LYS A 212 -8.73 18.47 1.34
CA LYS A 212 -10.14 18.03 1.29
C LYS A 212 -10.81 18.03 2.67
N ILE A 213 -10.10 17.59 3.71
CA ILE A 213 -10.59 17.64 5.09
C ILE A 213 -10.49 19.04 5.72
N GLY A 214 -10.07 20.06 4.97
CA GLY A 214 -10.03 21.46 5.39
C GLY A 214 -8.85 21.86 6.27
N VAL A 215 -7.88 20.97 6.49
CA VAL A 215 -6.72 21.23 7.35
C VAL A 215 -5.63 22.00 6.60
N LEU A 216 -5.36 21.66 5.34
CA LEU A 216 -4.43 22.41 4.49
C LEU A 216 -5.20 23.51 3.74
N PRO A 217 -4.76 24.80 3.82
CA PRO A 217 -5.43 25.92 3.15
C PRO A 217 -5.42 25.80 1.62
N ASP A 218 -6.49 26.32 0.98
CA ASP A 218 -6.65 26.28 -0.48
C ASP A 218 -5.54 27.08 -1.21
N GLU A 219 -4.98 28.09 -0.57
CA GLU A 219 -3.84 28.87 -1.08
C GLU A 219 -2.57 28.03 -1.34
N MET A 220 -2.46 26.85 -0.71
CA MET A 220 -1.37 25.88 -0.98
C MET A 220 -1.55 25.12 -2.28
N MET A 221 -2.79 25.15 -2.84
CA MET A 221 -3.17 24.51 -4.09
C MET A 221 -3.16 25.56 -5.20
N GLN A 222 -2.10 25.61 -6.02
CA GLN A 222 -2.00 26.54 -7.15
C GLN A 222 -2.03 25.77 -8.47
N ASP A 223 -2.98 26.08 -9.36
CA ASP A 223 -3.10 25.48 -10.70
C ASP A 223 -3.01 23.95 -10.69
N ASP A 224 -3.76 23.28 -9.82
CA ASP A 224 -3.71 21.84 -9.56
C ASP A 224 -2.33 21.31 -9.08
N LYS A 225 -1.38 22.18 -8.82
CA LYS A 225 -0.10 21.80 -8.22
C LYS A 225 -0.10 22.10 -6.73
N ILE A 226 0.59 21.24 -5.98
CA ILE A 226 0.77 21.43 -4.55
C ILE A 226 2.24 21.68 -4.25
N ASN A 227 2.51 22.71 -3.44
CA ASN A 227 3.87 22.95 -2.97
C ASN A 227 4.14 22.08 -1.74
N LEU A 228 4.83 20.97 -1.94
CA LEU A 228 5.11 19.99 -0.88
C LEU A 228 5.88 20.58 0.29
N THR A 229 6.89 21.40 0.01
CA THR A 229 7.74 22.02 1.05
C THR A 229 6.91 22.97 1.90
N ASN A 230 6.17 23.89 1.28
CA ASN A 230 5.33 24.83 2.01
C ASN A 230 4.22 24.11 2.79
N SER A 231 3.58 23.11 2.19
CA SER A 231 2.54 22.30 2.86
C SER A 231 3.10 21.57 4.08
N SER A 232 4.29 20.97 3.95
CA SER A 232 4.97 20.30 5.06
C SER A 232 5.33 21.29 6.19
N CYS A 233 5.88 22.47 5.84
CA CYS A 233 6.22 23.49 6.82
C CYS A 233 4.98 24.02 7.55
N TYR A 234 3.88 24.27 6.83
CA TYR A 234 2.62 24.71 7.42
C TYR A 234 2.08 23.69 8.44
N LEU A 235 2.02 22.40 8.05
CA LEU A 235 1.52 21.34 8.94
C LEU A 235 2.45 21.09 10.13
N ASP A 236 3.74 21.43 10.01
CA ASP A 236 4.71 21.44 11.12
C ASP A 236 4.59 22.72 12.01
N GLY A 237 3.58 23.55 11.80
CA GLY A 237 3.30 24.74 12.60
C GLY A 237 4.15 25.96 12.22
N GLN A 238 4.90 25.91 11.12
CA GLN A 238 5.73 27.00 10.66
C GLN A 238 4.90 28.04 9.88
N GLU A 239 5.31 29.32 9.97
CA GLU A 239 4.76 30.39 9.15
C GLU A 239 5.21 30.21 7.68
N VAL A 240 4.27 30.20 6.74
CA VAL A 240 4.53 29.99 5.33
C VAL A 240 3.98 31.14 4.49
N ARG A 241 4.78 31.63 3.56
CA ARG A 241 4.37 32.68 2.64
C ARG A 241 3.93 32.10 1.29
N VAL A 242 2.70 32.41 0.90
CA VAL A 242 2.14 32.10 -0.42
C VAL A 242 1.71 33.39 -1.11
N GLY A 243 2.47 33.82 -2.09
CA GLY A 243 2.24 35.11 -2.76
C GLY A 243 2.33 36.28 -1.76
N LYS A 244 1.21 36.98 -1.58
CA LYS A 244 1.09 38.14 -0.64
C LYS A 244 0.47 37.74 0.70
N THR A 245 0.17 36.48 0.92
CA THR A 245 -0.47 35.97 2.14
C THR A 245 0.55 35.19 2.96
N ILE A 246 0.52 35.40 4.27
CA ILE A 246 1.23 34.59 5.25
C ILE A 246 0.19 33.69 5.90
N LEU A 247 0.47 32.38 5.91
CA LEU A 247 -0.37 31.34 6.48
C LEU A 247 0.34 30.70 7.65
N GLN A 248 -0.40 30.44 8.72
CA GLN A 248 0.10 29.79 9.93
C GLN A 248 -1.05 28.99 10.57
N VAL A 249 -0.72 27.87 11.21
CA VAL A 249 -1.67 27.16 12.09
C VAL A 249 -1.96 28.02 13.30
N ASP A 250 -3.21 27.99 13.80
CA ASP A 250 -3.57 28.73 15.02
C ASP A 250 -2.68 28.29 16.19
N ARG A 251 -2.19 29.27 16.92
CA ARG A 251 -1.25 29.06 18.05
C ARG A 251 -1.83 28.18 19.16
N SER A 252 -3.13 28.02 19.24
CA SER A 252 -3.78 27.11 20.21
C SER A 252 -3.46 25.63 19.96
N GLU A 253 -3.12 25.28 18.70
CA GLU A 253 -2.79 23.91 18.30
C GLU A 253 -1.30 23.69 17.95
N GLU A 254 -0.45 24.64 18.17
CA GLU A 254 1.01 24.67 17.93
C GLU A 254 1.48 24.04 16.61
N ARG A 255 1.04 22.82 16.28
CA ARG A 255 1.35 22.10 15.03
C ARG A 255 0.36 20.98 14.77
N ILE A 256 0.15 20.64 13.49
CA ILE A 256 -0.72 19.54 13.07
C ILE A 256 0.08 18.25 12.99
N PHE A 257 1.24 18.28 12.34
CA PHE A 257 2.14 17.13 12.33
C PHE A 257 2.82 16.94 13.68
N PRO A 258 2.76 15.73 14.28
CA PRO A 258 3.69 15.37 15.34
C PRO A 258 5.15 15.50 14.85
N PRO A 259 6.11 15.82 15.73
CA PRO A 259 7.50 16.05 15.32
C PRO A 259 8.13 14.92 14.52
N ILE A 260 7.81 13.68 14.85
CA ILE A 260 8.31 12.49 14.13
C ILE A 260 7.75 12.46 12.71
N ILE A 261 6.45 12.67 12.53
CA ILE A 261 5.78 12.69 11.22
C ILE A 261 6.33 13.83 10.36
N ALA A 262 6.47 15.04 10.92
CA ALA A 262 7.08 16.18 10.23
C ALA A 262 8.50 15.85 9.75
N GLY A 263 9.31 15.21 10.58
CA GLY A 263 10.67 14.79 10.26
C GLY A 263 10.72 13.78 9.11
N ILE A 264 9.83 12.78 9.12
CA ILE A 264 9.72 11.76 8.06
C ILE A 264 9.34 12.41 6.73
N VAL A 265 8.24 13.19 6.72
CA VAL A 265 7.73 13.86 5.51
C VAL A 265 8.80 14.77 4.90
N LYS A 266 9.49 15.57 5.72
CA LYS A 266 10.57 16.45 5.26
C LYS A 266 11.74 15.68 4.64
N LYS A 267 12.14 14.56 5.24
CA LYS A 267 13.21 13.71 4.69
C LYS A 267 12.82 13.14 3.32
N ILE A 268 11.61 12.58 3.17
CA ILE A 268 11.13 12.03 1.91
C ILE A 268 11.06 13.13 0.83
N ILE A 269 10.53 14.31 1.15
CA ILE A 269 10.48 15.46 0.22
C ILE A 269 11.89 15.84 -0.24
N ASN A 270 12.84 15.99 0.69
CA ASN A 270 14.19 16.39 0.37
C ASN A 270 14.90 15.41 -0.56
N ILE A 271 14.78 14.10 -0.29
CA ILE A 271 15.37 13.07 -1.14
C ILE A 271 14.71 13.05 -2.52
N ALA A 272 13.37 13.09 -2.58
CA ALA A 272 12.64 13.05 -3.83
C ALA A 272 12.86 14.31 -4.69
N ASN A 273 12.97 15.51 -4.07
CA ASN A 273 13.26 16.75 -4.80
C ASN A 273 14.64 16.71 -5.46
N LYS A 274 15.65 16.17 -4.79
CA LYS A 274 16.98 15.99 -5.36
C LYS A 274 16.98 15.11 -6.61
N GLN A 275 16.04 14.19 -6.73
CA GLN A 275 15.90 13.28 -7.88
C GLN A 275 15.08 13.86 -9.05
N THR A 276 14.21 14.85 -8.81
CA THR A 276 13.28 15.36 -9.83
C THR A 276 13.74 16.68 -10.49
N HIS A 277 14.69 17.39 -9.91
CA HIS A 277 15.18 18.68 -10.42
C HIS A 277 16.59 18.50 -11.00
N THR A 278 16.68 17.96 -12.21
CA THR A 278 17.96 17.80 -12.95
C THR A 278 18.63 19.13 -13.34
N ALA A 279 17.94 20.26 -13.22
CA ALA A 279 18.48 21.57 -13.60
C ALA A 279 19.20 22.29 -12.46
N ASP A 280 18.96 21.95 -11.20
CA ASP A 280 19.47 22.66 -10.01
C ASP A 280 20.32 21.77 -9.08
N ILE A 281 20.56 20.51 -9.46
CA ILE A 281 21.38 19.60 -8.67
C ILE A 281 22.85 19.83 -9.05
N THR A 282 23.67 20.19 -8.08
CA THR A 282 25.13 20.10 -8.27
C THR A 282 25.51 18.63 -8.47
N GLN A 283 26.41 18.37 -9.39
CA GLN A 283 26.88 17.02 -9.73
C GLN A 283 27.31 16.21 -8.49
N GLU A 284 27.74 16.90 -7.42
CA GLU A 284 28.08 16.33 -6.12
C GLU A 284 26.88 15.74 -5.34
N GLU A 285 25.67 16.29 -5.50
CA GLU A 285 24.48 15.81 -4.76
C GLU A 285 23.80 14.63 -5.43
N GLU A 286 23.89 14.51 -6.75
CA GLU A 286 23.43 13.34 -7.51
C GLU A 286 24.36 12.14 -7.21
N ASP A 287 25.61 12.37 -7.00
CA ASP A 287 26.63 11.38 -6.68
C ASP A 287 26.41 10.66 -5.35
N ILE A 288 25.86 11.33 -4.32
CA ILE A 288 25.71 10.75 -2.98
C ILE A 288 24.75 9.56 -2.96
N LEU A 289 23.56 9.68 -3.56
CA LEU A 289 22.59 8.56 -3.59
C LEU A 289 23.02 7.45 -4.55
N THR A 290 23.55 7.82 -5.71
CA THR A 290 24.11 6.90 -6.68
C THR A 290 25.30 6.15 -6.08
N GLU A 291 26.19 6.87 -5.37
CA GLU A 291 27.30 6.27 -4.65
C GLU A 291 26.84 5.36 -3.51
N TYR A 292 25.81 5.75 -2.75
CA TYR A 292 25.21 4.91 -1.70
C TYR A 292 24.76 3.57 -2.28
N TYR A 293 23.95 3.59 -3.36
CA TYR A 293 23.46 2.35 -3.96
C TYR A 293 24.57 1.52 -4.59
N ARG A 294 25.56 2.16 -5.19
CA ARG A 294 26.75 1.48 -5.73
C ARG A 294 27.59 0.84 -4.63
N THR A 295 27.74 1.50 -3.49
CA THR A 295 28.62 1.08 -2.40
C THR A 295 27.95 0.07 -1.49
N VAL A 296 26.70 0.33 -1.09
CA VAL A 296 25.93 -0.52 -0.17
C VAL A 296 25.21 -1.64 -0.90
N GLY A 297 24.76 -1.40 -2.14
CA GLY A 297 24.12 -2.39 -3.01
C GLY A 297 22.81 -2.98 -2.45
N SER A 298 22.17 -2.29 -1.49
CA SER A 298 20.96 -2.77 -0.85
C SER A 298 19.80 -1.76 -0.95
N SER A 299 18.56 -2.26 -0.86
CA SER A 299 17.36 -1.44 -0.84
C SER A 299 16.89 -1.06 0.57
N HIS A 300 17.68 -1.32 1.61
CA HIS A 300 17.27 -1.16 3.01
C HIS A 300 16.85 0.27 3.35
N MET A 301 17.57 1.27 2.82
CA MET A 301 17.20 2.69 3.04
C MET A 301 15.85 3.01 2.40
N LEU A 302 15.61 2.57 1.17
CA LEU A 302 14.33 2.76 0.48
C LEU A 302 13.19 2.04 1.23
N PHE A 303 13.44 0.81 1.69
CA PHE A 303 12.48 0.05 2.50
C PHE A 303 12.15 0.79 3.80
N GLY A 304 13.15 1.34 4.48
CA GLY A 304 12.97 2.16 5.67
C GLY A 304 12.09 3.39 5.42
N TYR A 305 12.27 4.10 4.30
CA TYR A 305 11.42 5.23 3.96
C TYR A 305 10.00 4.83 3.55
N ALA A 306 9.83 3.69 2.88
CA ALA A 306 8.50 3.19 2.54
C ALA A 306 7.70 2.80 3.79
N LEU A 307 8.33 2.16 4.77
CA LEU A 307 7.69 1.85 6.07
C LEU A 307 7.35 3.13 6.85
N GLN A 308 8.25 4.10 6.89
CA GLN A 308 7.96 5.40 7.50
C GLN A 308 6.82 6.13 6.79
N LEU A 309 6.68 5.98 5.47
CA LEU A 309 5.54 6.52 4.72
C LEU A 309 4.23 5.82 5.10
N CYS A 310 4.26 4.52 5.41
CA CYS A 310 3.11 3.81 6.00
C CYS A 310 2.68 4.46 7.31
N ASP A 311 3.62 4.76 8.23
CA ASP A 311 3.33 5.45 9.49
C ASP A 311 2.67 6.82 9.27
N VAL A 312 3.12 7.57 8.26
CA VAL A 312 2.52 8.87 7.89
C VAL A 312 1.07 8.70 7.42
N ILE A 313 0.79 7.69 6.59
CA ILE A 313 -0.55 7.41 6.08
C ILE A 313 -1.49 6.98 7.22
N GLU A 314 -1.05 6.10 8.10
CA GLU A 314 -1.83 5.63 9.26
C GLU A 314 -2.11 6.76 10.25
N TRP A 315 -1.11 7.60 10.53
CA TRP A 315 -1.30 8.81 11.32
C TRP A 315 -2.39 9.69 10.70
N PHE A 316 -2.32 9.95 9.38
CA PHE A 316 -3.32 10.75 8.69
C PHE A 316 -4.73 10.14 8.80
N GLY A 317 -4.86 8.82 8.65
CA GLY A 317 -6.15 8.13 8.81
C GLY A 317 -6.75 8.31 10.21
N THR A 318 -5.92 8.26 11.25
CA THR A 318 -6.31 8.51 12.63
C THR A 318 -6.71 9.98 12.83
N TYR A 319 -5.91 10.90 12.32
CA TYR A 319 -6.17 12.33 12.39
C TYR A 319 -7.47 12.71 11.69
N ALA A 320 -7.71 12.22 10.47
CA ALA A 320 -8.92 12.49 9.71
C ALA A 320 -10.19 11.95 10.38
N LYS A 321 -10.09 10.80 11.06
CA LYS A 321 -11.22 10.24 11.86
C LYS A 321 -11.59 11.14 13.05
N SER A 322 -10.60 11.75 13.70
CA SER A 322 -10.82 12.64 14.85
C SER A 322 -11.21 14.07 14.45
N HIS A 323 -11.03 14.44 13.18
CA HIS A 323 -11.32 15.78 12.63
C HIS A 323 -12.26 15.68 11.41
N PRO A 324 -13.52 15.20 11.59
CA PRO A 324 -14.40 14.86 10.48
C PRO A 324 -15.06 16.08 9.79
N ASP A 325 -15.05 17.26 10.42
CA ASP A 325 -15.72 18.46 9.89
C ASP A 325 -14.72 19.42 9.21
N PRO A 326 -14.72 19.50 7.86
CA PRO A 326 -13.84 20.38 7.12
C PRO A 326 -14.04 21.88 7.41
N LEU A 327 -15.25 22.29 7.80
CA LEU A 327 -15.53 23.70 8.10
C LEU A 327 -14.91 24.11 9.44
N VAL A 328 -14.90 23.22 10.42
CA VAL A 328 -14.20 23.41 11.69
C VAL A 328 -12.70 23.46 11.46
N ASN A 329 -12.18 22.49 10.70
CA ASN A 329 -10.75 22.39 10.41
C ASN A 329 -10.20 23.64 9.70
N ARG A 330 -10.97 24.23 8.77
CA ARG A 330 -10.57 25.46 8.07
C ARG A 330 -10.42 26.68 8.99
N ARG A 331 -11.00 26.68 10.18
CA ARG A 331 -10.87 27.77 11.16
C ARG A 331 -9.54 27.79 11.87
N THR A 332 -8.81 26.67 11.84
CA THR A 332 -7.48 26.56 12.46
C THR A 332 -6.38 27.28 11.66
N CYS A 333 -6.68 27.75 10.44
CA CYS A 333 -5.74 28.49 9.61
C CYS A 333 -5.80 29.99 9.89
N PHE A 334 -4.72 30.56 10.41
CA PHE A 334 -4.55 31.99 10.57
C PHE A 334 -3.93 32.62 9.31
N ARG A 335 -4.51 33.74 8.83
CA ARG A 335 -4.09 34.47 7.62
C ARG A 335 -3.68 35.89 7.96
N LYS A 336 -2.46 36.31 7.52
CA LYS A 336 -1.97 37.69 7.60
C LYS A 336 -1.61 38.16 6.21
N GLN A 337 -1.83 39.47 5.92
CA GLN A 337 -1.23 40.09 4.73
C GLN A 337 0.27 40.30 4.96
N ALA A 338 1.09 39.85 4.02
CA ALA A 338 2.50 40.17 4.03
C ALA A 338 2.68 41.69 3.74
N TYR A 339 3.23 42.43 4.68
CA TYR A 339 3.58 43.82 4.42
C TYR A 339 4.59 43.86 3.27
N ALA A 340 4.30 44.68 2.23
CA ALA A 340 5.29 44.99 1.21
C ALA A 340 6.50 45.59 1.91
N SER A 341 7.67 44.97 1.83
CA SER A 341 8.91 45.52 2.34
C SER A 341 9.14 46.87 1.65
N ARG A 342 8.99 47.96 2.40
CA ARG A 342 9.44 49.28 2.00
C ARG A 342 10.98 49.28 1.96
N ASN A 343 11.56 48.77 0.88
CA ASN A 343 12.99 48.91 0.64
C ASN A 343 13.22 49.14 -0.86
N SER A 344 13.04 50.38 -1.28
CA SER A 344 13.80 50.96 -2.40
C SER A 344 13.54 52.47 -2.49
N GLN A 345 13.78 53.19 -1.40
CA GLN A 345 14.01 54.62 -1.45
C GLN A 345 15.22 54.94 -0.56
N SER A 346 16.39 54.60 -1.04
CA SER A 346 17.60 55.19 -0.52
C SER A 346 18.60 55.31 -1.65
N GLY A 347 18.82 56.52 -2.08
CA GLY A 347 20.10 56.80 -2.69
C GLY A 347 20.13 57.44 -4.07
N ASN A 348 19.30 58.45 -4.28
CA ASN A 348 19.71 59.45 -5.26
C ASN A 348 20.47 60.58 -4.52
N ARG A 349 21.65 60.27 -3.98
CA ARG A 349 22.60 61.29 -3.54
C ARG A 349 23.34 61.82 -4.76
N ARG A 350 22.92 63.00 -5.20
CA ARG A 350 23.63 63.86 -6.15
C ARG A 350 25.12 63.94 -5.78
N ARG A 351 25.99 63.43 -6.64
CA ARG A 351 27.41 63.74 -6.65
C ARG A 351 27.56 65.18 -7.21
N SER A 352 27.91 66.15 -6.40
CA SER A 352 28.44 67.43 -6.83
C SER A 352 29.81 67.21 -7.46
N PRO A 353 30.15 68.03 -8.51
CA PRO A 353 31.45 67.92 -9.15
C PRO A 353 32.49 68.68 -8.26
N ARG A 354 33.52 67.93 -7.83
CA ARG A 354 34.75 68.59 -7.29
C ARG A 354 35.72 68.88 -8.41
N GLY A 355 36.06 70.11 -8.46
CA GLY A 355 36.94 70.75 -9.42
C GLY A 355 38.36 70.18 -9.45
N ASN A 356 38.95 70.36 -10.60
CA ASN A 356 40.37 70.30 -10.89
C ASN A 356 41.19 71.14 -9.94
N SER A 357 42.24 70.57 -9.43
CA SER A 357 43.46 71.34 -9.13
C SER A 357 44.70 70.54 -9.48
N GLU A 358 45.37 71.01 -10.52
CA GLU A 358 46.76 70.69 -10.83
C GLU A 358 47.67 70.86 -9.66
N LYS A 359 48.69 70.02 -9.50
CA LYS A 359 50.09 70.36 -9.14
C LYS A 359 50.95 69.09 -9.44
N LYS A 360 51.74 69.31 -10.45
CA LYS A 360 53.21 69.20 -10.59
C LYS A 360 53.96 68.74 -9.33
N PHE A 361 54.58 67.62 -9.39
CA PHE A 361 56.03 67.31 -9.41
C PHE A 361 56.20 65.84 -9.57
#